data_e1b36b18b4f076729dcd3be120137672
#
_entry.id   e1b36b18b4f076729dcd3be120137672
#
_cell.length_a   1.000
_cell.length_b   1.000
_cell.length_c   1.000
_cell.angle_alpha   90.00
_cell.angle_beta   90.00
_cell.angle_gamma   90.00
#
_symmetry.space_group_name_H-M   'P 1'
#
loop_
_entity.id
_entity.type
_entity.pdbx_description
1 polymer ?
#
loop_
_entity_poly.entity_id
_entity_poly.type
_entity_poly.pdbx_seq_one_letter_code
_entity_poly.pdbx_strand_id
1 'polypeptide(L)'
;MQALRTSTPYRCQDFIMAIRYTNLPDNKDKPFGGAYSVYDVETVERRNMIIEDLSWQERSPDDVRKEFLSTYMEWMPSTHNLIGIEKYTHACFTQGTTESFAQFYIRYRNKRLRLAKGEYFYHQMMHGLWYASGIDISSLDNFAWLGDEPIKEDNVVLISVPFSDTGDIPDYLESLLTTCDERNVPVMIDLAYVNIAKGLTINLEHPCIEYVVSSLSKVFPVEHHRIGIRLQREMFEDQIYVVNEENYNYINLLSAHLGAEMMKSFPADYIYNKYKDAQDYYCKKYNVDISSCVYFGIDKLNQYSTYSRGNDTNRLCFSRIWDGRMNECS
;
A
#
# COMPACT_ATOMS: atom_id res chain seq x y z
N MET A 1 37.07 -31.44 -26.37
CA MET A 1 35.84 -31.52 -25.56
C MET A 1 36.09 -30.81 -24.26
N GLN A 2 35.76 -29.51 -24.16
CA GLN A 2 35.83 -28.73 -22.93
C GLN A 2 34.51 -28.87 -22.19
N ALA A 3 34.57 -29.36 -20.98
CA ALA A 3 33.43 -29.52 -20.11
C ALA A 3 32.84 -28.12 -19.75
N LEU A 4 31.59 -27.89 -20.15
CA LEU A 4 30.79 -26.78 -19.68
C LEU A 4 30.61 -26.90 -18.17
N ARG A 5 31.19 -25.98 -17.40
CA ARG A 5 30.89 -25.82 -15.97
C ARG A 5 29.43 -25.39 -15.84
N THR A 6 28.62 -26.28 -15.32
CA THR A 6 27.26 -25.95 -14.90
C THR A 6 27.35 -25.00 -13.71
N SER A 7 27.05 -23.73 -13.95
CA SER A 7 26.80 -22.77 -12.88
C SER A 7 25.56 -23.22 -12.13
N THR A 8 25.70 -23.54 -10.86
CA THR A 8 24.59 -23.81 -9.94
C THR A 8 23.68 -22.59 -9.94
N PRO A 9 22.37 -22.76 -10.19
CA PRO A 9 21.48 -21.61 -10.11
C PRO A 9 21.45 -21.11 -8.65
N TYR A 10 21.83 -19.86 -8.44
CA TYR A 10 21.67 -19.18 -7.16
C TYR A 10 20.20 -19.32 -6.76
N ARG A 11 19.94 -19.93 -5.62
CA ARG A 11 18.57 -20.01 -5.11
C ARG A 11 18.14 -18.58 -4.68
N CYS A 12 16.97 -18.17 -5.08
CA CYS A 12 16.38 -16.91 -4.69
C CYS A 12 16.40 -16.70 -3.16
N GLN A 13 16.37 -17.81 -2.40
CA GLN A 13 16.51 -17.81 -0.93
C GLN A 13 17.88 -17.32 -0.43
N ASP A 14 18.96 -17.60 -1.14
CA ASP A 14 20.31 -17.17 -0.71
C ASP A 14 20.49 -15.67 -0.92
N PHE A 15 19.80 -15.09 -1.91
CA PHE A 15 19.83 -13.67 -2.19
C PHE A 15 18.99 -12.86 -1.17
N ILE A 16 17.83 -13.38 -0.77
CA ILE A 16 16.98 -12.79 0.28
C ILE A 16 17.68 -12.84 1.65
N MET A 17 18.52 -13.87 1.90
CA MET A 17 19.30 -14.01 3.12
C MET A 17 20.49 -13.03 3.20
N ALA A 18 20.99 -12.53 2.07
CA ALA A 18 22.08 -11.54 2.05
C ALA A 18 21.59 -10.12 2.39
N ILE A 19 20.33 -9.80 2.09
CA ILE A 19 19.66 -8.58 2.57
C ILE A 19 18.98 -8.93 3.90
N ARG A 20 19.75 -9.15 4.95
CA ARG A 20 19.19 -9.29 6.30
C ARG A 20 18.65 -7.95 6.75
N TYR A 21 17.38 -7.70 6.48
CA TYR A 21 16.59 -6.79 7.31
C TYR A 21 16.48 -7.42 8.70
N THR A 22 17.37 -7.05 9.57
CA THR A 22 17.45 -7.56 10.95
C THR A 22 16.19 -7.26 11.77
N ASN A 23 15.22 -6.53 11.18
CA ASN A 23 13.99 -6.06 11.82
C ASN A 23 12.69 -6.48 11.11
N LEU A 24 12.72 -7.48 10.19
CA LEU A 24 11.45 -8.07 9.74
C LEU A 24 10.83 -8.82 10.91
N PRO A 25 9.65 -8.41 11.41
CA PRO A 25 9.00 -9.14 12.48
C PRO A 25 8.70 -10.56 12.02
N ASP A 26 9.17 -11.55 12.76
CA ASP A 26 8.69 -12.92 12.58
C ASP A 26 7.20 -12.91 12.96
N ASN A 27 6.33 -13.07 11.94
CA ASN A 27 4.89 -12.92 12.10
C ASN A 27 4.26 -13.98 13.02
N LYS A 28 4.96 -15.07 13.31
CA LYS A 28 4.46 -16.14 14.18
C LYS A 28 4.52 -15.78 15.65
N ASP A 29 5.58 -15.06 16.05
CA ASP A 29 5.81 -14.70 17.46
C ASP A 29 5.31 -13.29 17.81
N LYS A 30 4.73 -12.56 16.84
CA LYS A 30 4.30 -11.18 17.00
C LYS A 30 2.82 -11.01 16.63
N PRO A 31 1.92 -11.24 17.58
CA PRO A 31 0.48 -11.19 17.35
C PRO A 31 -0.03 -9.85 16.80
N PHE A 32 0.62 -8.75 17.15
CA PHE A 32 0.26 -7.40 16.69
C PHE A 32 1.09 -6.94 15.48
N GLY A 33 1.91 -7.82 14.91
CA GLY A 33 2.74 -7.49 13.75
C GLY A 33 1.95 -7.51 12.44
N GLY A 34 2.47 -6.77 11.46
CA GLY A 34 1.85 -6.67 10.14
C GLY A 34 0.69 -5.66 10.10
N ALA A 35 0.02 -5.61 8.97
CA ALA A 35 -1.25 -4.91 8.77
C ALA A 35 -2.06 -5.72 7.77
N TYR A 36 -3.07 -6.41 8.25
CA TYR A 36 -3.93 -7.29 7.46
C TYR A 36 -5.36 -6.77 7.51
N SER A 37 -6.17 -7.05 6.48
CA SER A 37 -7.61 -6.87 6.56
C SER A 37 -8.18 -7.72 7.70
N VAL A 38 -9.23 -7.27 8.34
CA VAL A 38 -10.01 -8.13 9.22
C VAL A 38 -10.87 -9.08 8.38
N TYR A 39 -10.96 -10.35 8.79
CA TYR A 39 -11.82 -11.35 8.16
C TYR A 39 -13.22 -11.25 8.75
N ASP A 40 -13.83 -10.11 8.56
CA ASP A 40 -15.20 -9.84 8.96
C ASP A 40 -16.18 -10.77 8.26
N VAL A 41 -17.09 -11.38 9.02
CA VAL A 41 -18.00 -12.44 8.52
C VAL A 41 -18.83 -11.95 7.33
N GLU A 42 -19.44 -10.76 7.43
CA GLU A 42 -20.29 -10.22 6.37
C GLU A 42 -19.50 -9.95 5.09
N THR A 43 -18.28 -9.41 5.22
CA THR A 43 -17.41 -9.14 4.07
C THR A 43 -16.86 -10.42 3.44
N VAL A 44 -16.57 -11.46 4.25
CA VAL A 44 -16.15 -12.78 3.77
C VAL A 44 -17.28 -13.48 3.02
N GLU A 45 -18.48 -13.51 3.59
CA GLU A 45 -19.65 -14.11 2.95
C GLU A 45 -19.98 -13.41 1.62
N ARG A 46 -20.03 -12.08 1.62
CA ARG A 46 -20.29 -11.31 0.40
C ARG A 46 -19.23 -11.55 -0.68
N ARG A 47 -17.93 -11.54 -0.30
CA ARG A 47 -16.84 -11.90 -1.21
C ARG A 47 -17.05 -13.26 -1.85
N ASN A 48 -17.39 -14.27 -1.04
CA ASN A 48 -17.58 -15.64 -1.55
C ASN A 48 -18.77 -15.71 -2.51
N MET A 49 -19.88 -15.05 -2.20
CA MET A 49 -21.04 -14.97 -3.10
C MET A 49 -20.67 -14.32 -4.45
N ILE A 50 -19.88 -13.26 -4.45
CA ILE A 50 -19.46 -12.59 -5.69
C ILE A 50 -18.55 -13.50 -6.52
N ILE A 51 -17.64 -14.26 -5.87
CA ILE A 51 -16.74 -15.18 -6.57
C ILE A 51 -17.51 -16.33 -7.21
N GLU A 52 -18.59 -16.80 -6.59
CA GLU A 52 -19.45 -17.87 -7.10
C GLU A 52 -20.38 -17.40 -8.23
N ASP A 53 -20.67 -16.11 -8.31
CA ASP A 53 -21.44 -15.52 -9.40
C ASP A 53 -20.58 -15.33 -10.64
N LEU A 54 -20.87 -16.10 -11.69
CA LEU A 54 -20.14 -16.04 -12.95
C LEU A 54 -20.78 -15.11 -14.00
N SER A 55 -21.82 -14.37 -13.65
CA SER A 55 -22.53 -13.47 -14.58
C SER A 55 -21.65 -12.40 -15.22
N TRP A 56 -20.57 -12.02 -14.56
CA TRP A 56 -19.58 -11.07 -15.09
C TRP A 56 -18.91 -11.58 -16.38
N GLN A 57 -18.86 -12.90 -16.62
CA GLN A 57 -18.23 -13.48 -17.82
C GLN A 57 -19.02 -13.20 -19.11
N GLU A 58 -20.30 -12.83 -18.99
CA GLU A 58 -21.15 -12.42 -20.11
C GLU A 58 -20.98 -10.94 -20.49
N ARG A 59 -20.26 -10.17 -19.67
CA ARG A 59 -20.03 -8.75 -19.84
C ARG A 59 -18.79 -8.48 -20.71
N SER A 60 -18.77 -7.34 -21.38
CA SER A 60 -17.54 -6.94 -22.07
C SER A 60 -16.43 -6.63 -21.06
N PRO A 61 -15.16 -7.00 -21.35
CA PRO A 61 -14.03 -6.66 -20.49
C PRO A 61 -13.93 -5.16 -20.18
N ASP A 62 -14.27 -4.32 -21.16
CA ASP A 62 -14.21 -2.86 -21.01
C ASP A 62 -15.29 -2.33 -20.05
N ASP A 63 -16.49 -2.91 -20.07
CA ASP A 63 -17.57 -2.53 -19.14
C ASP A 63 -17.20 -2.90 -17.69
N VAL A 64 -16.60 -4.08 -17.47
CA VAL A 64 -16.13 -4.49 -16.14
C VAL A 64 -15.03 -3.55 -15.63
N ARG A 65 -14.08 -3.19 -16.48
CA ARG A 65 -13.01 -2.26 -16.14
C ARG A 65 -13.55 -0.86 -15.82
N LYS A 66 -14.39 -0.32 -16.68
CA LYS A 66 -14.98 1.03 -16.50
C LYS A 66 -15.81 1.11 -15.22
N GLU A 67 -16.62 0.08 -14.96
CA GLU A 67 -17.40 0.01 -13.73
C GLU A 67 -16.50 -0.01 -12.48
N PHE A 68 -15.45 -0.83 -12.47
CA PHE A 68 -14.51 -0.85 -11.37
C PHE A 68 -13.89 0.54 -11.11
N LEU A 69 -13.40 1.18 -12.17
CA LEU A 69 -12.72 2.47 -12.04
C LEU A 69 -13.69 3.56 -11.54
N SER A 70 -14.89 3.66 -12.13
CA SER A 70 -15.88 4.64 -11.70
C SER A 70 -16.34 4.40 -10.25
N THR A 71 -16.62 3.15 -9.89
CA THR A 71 -17.01 2.79 -8.53
C THR A 71 -15.91 3.14 -7.52
N TYR A 72 -14.65 2.85 -7.85
CA TYR A 72 -13.52 3.14 -6.95
C TYR A 72 -13.33 4.65 -6.75
N MET A 73 -13.42 5.42 -7.83
CA MET A 73 -13.28 6.89 -7.80
C MET A 73 -14.35 7.59 -6.98
N GLU A 74 -15.56 7.05 -6.95
CA GLU A 74 -16.66 7.56 -6.14
C GLU A 74 -16.57 7.07 -4.69
N TRP A 75 -16.25 5.80 -4.49
CA TRP A 75 -16.27 5.13 -3.20
C TRP A 75 -15.09 5.56 -2.30
N MET A 76 -13.85 5.54 -2.81
CA MET A 76 -12.65 5.77 -2.00
C MET A 76 -12.66 7.12 -1.27
N PRO A 77 -12.97 8.26 -1.92
CA PRO A 77 -12.97 9.56 -1.28
C PRO A 77 -14.24 9.86 -0.46
N SER A 78 -15.29 9.04 -0.56
CA SER A 78 -16.63 9.39 -0.07
C SER A 78 -16.72 9.71 1.43
N THR A 79 -15.73 9.30 2.21
CA THR A 79 -15.66 9.52 3.67
C THR A 79 -14.48 10.39 4.09
N HIS A 80 -13.78 10.99 3.13
CA HIS A 80 -12.59 11.81 3.33
C HIS A 80 -12.68 13.12 2.54
N ASN A 81 -11.86 14.08 2.91
CA ASN A 81 -11.63 15.30 2.13
C ASN A 81 -10.26 15.18 1.41
N LEU A 82 -10.27 14.56 0.22
CA LEU A 82 -9.07 14.41 -0.62
C LEU A 82 -9.00 15.61 -1.58
N ILE A 83 -8.42 16.72 -1.13
CA ILE A 83 -8.36 17.97 -1.89
C ILE A 83 -7.54 17.77 -3.16
N GLY A 84 -8.13 18.07 -4.32
CA GLY A 84 -7.46 17.96 -5.62
C GLY A 84 -7.48 16.57 -6.24
N ILE A 85 -8.22 15.60 -5.67
CA ILE A 85 -8.34 14.25 -6.24
C ILE A 85 -8.94 14.25 -7.65
N GLU A 86 -9.80 15.22 -7.97
CA GLU A 86 -10.42 15.40 -9.28
C GLU A 86 -9.41 15.77 -10.39
N LYS A 87 -8.21 16.18 -10.03
CA LYS A 87 -7.11 16.47 -10.97
C LYS A 87 -6.45 15.20 -11.53
N TYR A 88 -6.69 14.04 -10.90
CA TYR A 88 -6.14 12.75 -11.29
C TYR A 88 -7.09 12.04 -12.25
N THR A 89 -7.12 12.49 -13.49
CA THR A 89 -8.11 12.05 -14.50
C THR A 89 -7.77 10.73 -15.17
N HIS A 90 -6.54 10.23 -15.01
CA HIS A 90 -6.10 8.95 -15.56
C HIS A 90 -6.10 7.87 -14.46
N ALA A 91 -7.04 6.95 -14.56
CA ALA A 91 -7.21 5.85 -13.63
C ALA A 91 -6.92 4.50 -14.29
N CYS A 92 -6.16 3.64 -13.62
CA CYS A 92 -5.86 2.28 -14.06
C CYS A 92 -6.15 1.27 -12.95
N PHE A 93 -6.76 0.13 -13.30
CA PHE A 93 -6.77 -1.05 -12.43
C PHE A 93 -5.34 -1.53 -12.21
N THR A 94 -5.03 -1.96 -10.99
CA THR A 94 -3.73 -2.55 -10.65
C THR A 94 -3.89 -3.79 -9.76
N GLN A 95 -2.90 -4.65 -9.81
CA GLN A 95 -2.83 -5.83 -8.95
C GLN A 95 -2.35 -5.45 -7.53
N GLY A 96 -3.13 -4.59 -6.87
CA GLY A 96 -2.75 -3.93 -5.62
C GLY A 96 -1.72 -2.82 -5.85
N THR A 97 -1.42 -2.05 -4.80
CA THR A 97 -0.44 -0.94 -4.88
C THR A 97 0.97 -1.39 -5.26
N THR A 98 1.33 -2.65 -4.98
CA THR A 98 2.68 -3.19 -5.26
C THR A 98 3.05 -3.19 -6.74
N GLU A 99 2.09 -3.34 -7.66
CA GLU A 99 2.35 -3.22 -9.09
C GLU A 99 2.71 -1.78 -9.48
N SER A 100 1.99 -0.81 -8.91
CA SER A 100 2.31 0.62 -9.11
C SER A 100 3.69 0.98 -8.55
N PHE A 101 4.07 0.44 -7.39
CA PHE A 101 5.41 0.64 -6.82
C PHE A 101 6.50 0.12 -7.77
N ALA A 102 6.33 -1.07 -8.35
CA ALA A 102 7.30 -1.63 -9.30
C ALA A 102 7.50 -0.71 -10.50
N GLN A 103 6.41 -0.20 -11.09
CA GLN A 103 6.50 0.74 -12.23
C GLN A 103 7.13 2.08 -11.83
N PHE A 104 6.85 2.56 -10.62
CA PHE A 104 7.46 3.78 -10.09
C PHE A 104 8.99 3.63 -9.92
N TYR A 105 9.46 2.50 -9.38
CA TYR A 105 10.89 2.23 -9.27
C TYR A 105 11.57 2.11 -10.64
N ILE A 106 10.93 1.46 -11.62
CA ILE A 106 11.45 1.36 -12.98
C ILE A 106 11.58 2.74 -13.61
N ARG A 107 10.54 3.59 -13.49
CA ARG A 107 10.53 4.94 -14.05
C ARG A 107 11.64 5.80 -13.47
N TYR A 108 11.82 5.74 -12.16
CA TYR A 108 12.78 6.57 -11.43
C TYR A 108 14.06 5.84 -11.01
N ARG A 109 14.41 4.76 -11.73
CA ARG A 109 15.60 3.93 -11.43
C ARG A 109 16.92 4.70 -11.35
N ASN A 110 17.00 5.89 -11.97
CA ASN A 110 18.18 6.75 -11.97
C ASN A 110 18.10 7.87 -10.90
N LYS A 111 17.04 7.89 -10.09
CA LYS A 111 16.85 8.83 -8.99
C LYS A 111 17.02 8.13 -7.66
N ARG A 112 17.37 8.88 -6.63
CA ARG A 112 17.53 8.39 -5.28
C ARG A 112 16.17 8.30 -4.58
N LEU A 113 15.75 7.11 -4.16
CA LEU A 113 14.50 6.89 -3.45
C LEU A 113 14.61 7.41 -2.01
N ARG A 114 13.63 8.20 -1.60
CA ARG A 114 13.52 8.75 -0.25
C ARG A 114 12.25 8.21 0.42
N LEU A 115 12.43 7.61 1.60
CA LEU A 115 11.36 7.04 2.42
C LEU A 115 11.45 7.56 3.85
N ALA A 116 10.32 7.65 4.54
CA ALA A 116 10.32 7.85 5.98
C ALA A 116 10.69 6.56 6.72
N LYS A 117 11.40 6.67 7.86
CA LYS A 117 11.59 5.52 8.76
C LYS A 117 10.21 5.02 9.21
N GLY A 118 10.02 3.69 9.24
CA GLY A 118 8.71 3.10 9.55
C GLY A 118 7.79 2.93 8.33
N GLU A 119 8.21 3.37 7.13
CA GLU A 119 7.46 3.12 5.90
C GLU A 119 7.34 1.61 5.60
N TYR A 120 6.45 1.23 4.70
CA TYR A 120 6.23 -0.16 4.32
C TYR A 120 7.54 -0.81 3.85
N PHE A 121 8.00 -1.84 4.57
CA PHE A 121 9.31 -2.47 4.35
C PHE A 121 9.53 -2.98 2.93
N TYR A 122 8.45 -3.29 2.21
CA TYR A 122 8.47 -3.74 0.82
C TYR A 122 9.25 -2.79 -0.09
N HIS A 123 9.16 -1.48 0.14
CA HIS A 123 9.83 -0.48 -0.68
C HIS A 123 11.35 -0.63 -0.65
N GLN A 124 11.94 -0.83 0.53
CA GLN A 124 13.39 -1.05 0.65
C GLN A 124 13.82 -2.34 -0.02
N MET A 125 13.08 -3.42 0.25
CA MET A 125 13.39 -4.74 -0.28
C MET A 125 13.31 -4.75 -1.80
N MET A 126 12.24 -4.27 -2.38
CA MET A 126 12.02 -4.30 -3.82
C MET A 126 12.89 -3.32 -4.58
N HIS A 127 13.10 -2.12 -4.04
CA HIS A 127 14.02 -1.16 -4.63
C HIS A 127 15.44 -1.75 -4.68
N GLY A 128 15.92 -2.37 -3.60
CA GLY A 128 17.21 -3.06 -3.59
C GLY A 128 17.30 -4.20 -4.61
N LEU A 129 16.24 -4.99 -4.79
CA LEU A 129 16.20 -6.08 -5.77
C LEU A 129 16.24 -5.56 -7.22
N TRP A 130 15.55 -4.48 -7.53
CA TRP A 130 15.59 -3.85 -8.85
C TRP A 130 16.97 -3.31 -9.19
N TYR A 131 17.68 -2.77 -8.22
CA TYR A 131 19.07 -2.34 -8.37
C TYR A 131 20.03 -3.51 -8.55
N ALA A 132 19.85 -4.58 -7.78
CA ALA A 132 20.73 -5.76 -7.81
C ALA A 132 20.63 -6.57 -9.11
N SER A 133 19.57 -6.44 -9.88
CA SER A 133 19.34 -7.22 -11.11
C SER A 133 20.24 -6.86 -12.30
N GLY A 134 21.20 -5.97 -12.13
CA GLY A 134 22.14 -5.65 -13.22
C GLY A 134 23.26 -4.66 -12.92
N ILE A 135 23.44 -4.23 -11.68
CA ILE A 135 24.37 -3.16 -11.31
C ILE A 135 25.09 -3.50 -10.00
N ASP A 136 26.34 -3.09 -9.93
CA ASP A 136 27.22 -3.18 -8.77
C ASP A 136 26.51 -2.69 -7.49
N ILE A 137 26.26 -3.62 -6.57
CA ILE A 137 25.61 -3.38 -5.27
C ILE A 137 26.38 -2.38 -4.40
N SER A 138 27.65 -2.10 -4.75
CA SER A 138 28.48 -1.11 -4.06
C SER A 138 28.00 0.33 -4.24
N SER A 139 27.10 0.59 -5.17
CA SER A 139 26.48 1.90 -5.41
C SER A 139 25.09 2.05 -4.77
N LEU A 140 24.87 1.55 -3.56
CA LEU A 140 23.67 1.75 -2.74
C LEU A 140 23.39 3.24 -2.39
N ASP A 141 23.96 4.16 -3.12
CA ASP A 141 23.71 5.60 -3.04
C ASP A 141 22.34 6.04 -3.56
N ASN A 142 21.49 5.06 -3.91
CA ASN A 142 20.19 5.30 -4.52
C ASN A 142 19.02 5.28 -3.53
N PHE A 143 19.32 5.21 -2.24
CA PHE A 143 18.33 5.24 -1.17
C PHE A 143 18.81 6.09 0.00
N ALA A 144 17.91 6.87 0.60
CA ALA A 144 18.14 7.48 1.90
C ALA A 144 16.83 7.73 2.64
N TRP A 145 16.88 7.73 3.96
CA TRP A 145 15.74 8.11 4.77
C TRP A 145 15.44 9.61 4.65
N LEU A 146 14.14 9.95 4.70
CA LEU A 146 13.72 11.32 4.94
C LEU A 146 14.26 11.77 6.31
N GLY A 147 14.84 12.96 6.36
CA GLY A 147 15.45 13.49 7.58
C GLY A 147 16.94 13.26 7.73
N ASP A 148 17.52 12.21 7.11
CA ASP A 148 18.97 12.00 7.18
C ASP A 148 19.76 13.05 6.37
N GLU A 149 19.17 13.53 5.28
CA GLU A 149 19.75 14.58 4.45
C GLU A 149 18.64 15.37 3.72
N PRO A 150 18.91 16.61 3.25
CA PRO A 150 17.95 17.40 2.51
C PRO A 150 17.49 16.73 1.20
N ILE A 151 16.24 16.98 0.80
CA ILE A 151 15.70 16.59 -0.50
C ILE A 151 16.44 17.36 -1.60
N LYS A 152 16.77 16.67 -2.70
CA LYS A 152 17.48 17.21 -3.88
C LYS A 152 16.71 16.88 -5.16
N GLU A 153 17.02 17.55 -6.27
CA GLU A 153 16.35 17.37 -7.57
C GLU A 153 16.52 15.95 -8.17
N ASP A 154 17.57 15.25 -7.79
CA ASP A 154 17.83 13.86 -8.19
C ASP A 154 17.09 12.83 -7.33
N ASN A 155 16.27 13.27 -6.38
CA ASN A 155 15.50 12.41 -5.51
C ASN A 155 14.13 12.08 -6.12
N VAL A 156 13.50 11.06 -5.57
CA VAL A 156 12.10 10.70 -5.75
C VAL A 156 11.55 10.24 -4.40
N VAL A 157 10.31 10.62 -4.08
CA VAL A 157 9.70 10.35 -2.77
C VAL A 157 8.54 9.37 -2.93
N LEU A 158 8.43 8.42 -2.01
CA LEU A 158 7.23 7.61 -1.82
C LEU A 158 6.83 7.70 -0.34
N ILE A 159 5.55 7.98 -0.09
CA ILE A 159 5.03 8.11 1.28
C ILE A 159 3.61 7.57 1.37
N SER A 160 3.34 6.76 2.40
CA SER A 160 1.98 6.32 2.73
C SER A 160 1.24 7.39 3.55
N VAL A 161 -0.03 7.61 3.20
CA VAL A 161 -0.92 8.57 3.87
C VAL A 161 -2.32 7.95 3.97
N PRO A 162 -2.79 7.51 5.13
CA PRO A 162 -2.13 7.53 6.44
C PRO A 162 -0.81 6.77 6.48
N PHE A 163 0.10 7.25 7.34
CA PHE A 163 1.46 6.75 7.40
C PHE A 163 1.52 5.30 7.90
N SER A 164 2.34 4.52 7.26
CA SER A 164 2.43 3.08 7.48
C SER A 164 2.76 2.68 8.92
N ASP A 165 3.48 3.50 9.65
CA ASP A 165 3.88 3.22 11.03
C ASP A 165 2.87 3.71 12.08
N THR A 166 2.26 4.87 11.88
CA THR A 166 1.35 5.47 12.86
C THR A 166 -0.12 5.34 12.49
N GLY A 167 -0.43 5.21 11.21
CA GLY A 167 -1.81 5.25 10.70
C GLY A 167 -2.43 6.65 10.75
N ASP A 168 -1.64 7.68 10.95
CA ASP A 168 -2.04 9.09 10.96
C ASP A 168 -1.44 9.84 9.78
N ILE A 169 -1.90 11.05 9.51
CA ILE A 169 -1.26 11.94 8.55
C ILE A 169 0.03 12.48 9.19
N PRO A 170 1.20 12.32 8.54
CA PRO A 170 2.45 12.86 9.10
C PRO A 170 2.41 14.39 9.22
N ASP A 171 2.78 14.93 10.36
CA ASP A 171 2.80 16.40 10.60
C ASP A 171 3.72 17.15 9.62
N TYR A 172 4.75 16.47 9.10
CA TYR A 172 5.69 17.02 8.13
C TYR A 172 5.22 16.90 6.67
N LEU A 173 4.06 16.32 6.37
CA LEU A 173 3.63 16.02 5.00
C LEU A 173 3.59 17.28 4.13
N GLU A 174 2.93 18.33 4.57
CA GLU A 174 2.79 19.58 3.80
C GLU A 174 4.15 20.24 3.52
N SER A 175 5.04 20.28 4.50
CA SER A 175 6.39 20.83 4.31
C SER A 175 7.26 19.98 3.38
N LEU A 176 7.10 18.67 3.42
CA LEU A 176 7.74 17.75 2.50
C LEU A 176 7.27 17.98 1.06
N LEU A 177 5.95 18.03 0.84
CA LEU A 177 5.36 18.24 -0.48
C LEU A 177 5.73 19.61 -1.05
N THR A 178 5.71 20.68 -0.23
CA THR A 178 6.19 22.01 -0.64
C THR A 178 7.65 21.96 -1.09
N THR A 179 8.51 21.27 -0.34
CA THR A 179 9.93 21.10 -0.71
C THR A 179 10.09 20.32 -2.02
N CYS A 180 9.26 19.30 -2.22
CA CYS A 180 9.25 18.52 -3.46
C CYS A 180 8.78 19.36 -4.66
N ASP A 181 7.77 20.21 -4.50
CA ASP A 181 7.31 21.15 -5.53
C ASP A 181 8.43 22.14 -5.93
N GLU A 182 9.06 22.78 -4.94
CA GLU A 182 10.15 23.75 -5.17
C GLU A 182 11.34 23.15 -5.90
N ARG A 183 11.58 21.84 -5.76
CA ARG A 183 12.72 21.12 -6.33
C ARG A 183 12.37 20.21 -7.49
N ASN A 184 11.13 20.22 -7.94
CA ASN A 184 10.62 19.31 -9.00
C ASN A 184 10.93 17.83 -8.71
N VAL A 185 10.71 17.40 -7.47
CA VAL A 185 10.93 16.03 -7.01
C VAL A 185 9.63 15.26 -7.11
N PRO A 186 9.56 14.21 -7.94
CA PRO A 186 8.35 13.39 -8.09
C PRO A 186 7.96 12.69 -6.80
N VAL A 187 6.66 12.67 -6.51
CA VAL A 187 6.10 12.03 -5.32
C VAL A 187 5.04 10.99 -5.72
N MET A 188 5.07 9.83 -5.07
CA MET A 188 3.96 8.88 -5.03
C MET A 188 3.32 8.90 -3.65
N ILE A 189 2.00 9.07 -3.59
CA ILE A 189 1.20 8.92 -2.37
C ILE A 189 0.54 7.54 -2.35
N ASP A 190 0.83 6.74 -1.32
CA ASP A 190 0.17 5.45 -1.09
C ASP A 190 -1.00 5.61 -0.10
N LEU A 191 -2.22 5.51 -0.60
CA LEU A 191 -3.46 5.57 0.18
C LEU A 191 -3.98 4.18 0.61
N ALA A 192 -3.12 3.16 0.73
CA ALA A 192 -3.55 1.79 1.06
C ALA A 192 -4.34 1.69 2.39
N TYR A 193 -4.16 2.63 3.31
CA TYR A 193 -4.84 2.66 4.60
C TYR A 193 -6.02 3.65 4.68
N VAL A 194 -6.28 4.41 3.62
CA VAL A 194 -7.29 5.48 3.67
C VAL A 194 -8.65 4.97 4.12
N ASN A 195 -9.14 3.87 3.57
CA ASN A 195 -10.48 3.35 3.89
C ASN A 195 -10.56 2.44 5.13
N ILE A 196 -9.47 2.35 5.93
CA ILE A 196 -9.53 1.87 7.32
C ILE A 196 -9.42 3.02 8.33
N ALA A 197 -9.48 4.26 7.84
CA ALA A 197 -9.62 5.50 8.60
C ALA A 197 -10.91 6.22 8.17
N LYS A 198 -11.23 7.36 8.80
CA LYS A 198 -12.41 8.17 8.49
C LYS A 198 -12.14 9.65 8.72
N GLY A 199 -12.73 10.49 7.87
CA GLY A 199 -12.73 11.95 8.08
C GLY A 199 -11.35 12.61 7.88
N LEU A 200 -10.44 11.97 7.15
CA LEU A 200 -9.13 12.54 6.86
C LEU A 200 -9.26 13.71 5.88
N THR A 201 -8.42 14.72 6.05
CA THR A 201 -8.18 15.76 5.06
C THR A 201 -6.75 15.62 4.53
N ILE A 202 -6.62 15.35 3.23
CA ILE A 202 -5.32 15.14 2.57
C ILE A 202 -5.26 16.08 1.37
N ASN A 203 -4.22 16.91 1.32
CA ASN A 203 -3.99 17.81 0.20
C ASN A 203 -3.21 17.09 -0.90
N LEU A 204 -3.88 16.78 -1.99
CA LEU A 204 -3.31 16.16 -3.18
C LEU A 204 -3.08 17.16 -4.32
N GLU A 205 -3.22 18.47 -4.06
CA GLU A 205 -3.08 19.51 -5.09
C GLU A 205 -1.63 19.78 -5.51
N HIS A 206 -0.66 19.38 -4.71
CA HIS A 206 0.76 19.60 -4.96
C HIS A 206 1.18 19.07 -6.34
N PRO A 207 1.75 19.89 -7.23
CA PRO A 207 2.18 19.47 -8.57
C PRO A 207 3.18 18.32 -8.59
N CYS A 208 4.01 18.19 -7.54
CA CYS A 208 4.99 17.10 -7.42
C CYS A 208 4.36 15.71 -7.27
N ILE A 209 3.08 15.63 -6.85
CA ILE A 209 2.40 14.34 -6.71
C ILE A 209 1.98 13.85 -8.09
N GLU A 210 2.75 12.91 -8.65
CA GLU A 210 2.47 12.31 -9.95
C GLU A 210 1.54 11.11 -9.86
N TYR A 211 1.63 10.35 -8.75
CA TYR A 211 0.88 9.12 -8.53
C TYR A 211 0.15 9.14 -7.19
N VAL A 212 -1.11 8.79 -7.24
CA VAL A 212 -1.89 8.39 -6.07
C VAL A 212 -2.31 6.95 -6.26
N VAL A 213 -2.01 6.07 -5.32
CA VAL A 213 -2.33 4.65 -5.42
C VAL A 213 -3.12 4.19 -4.19
N SER A 214 -4.04 3.24 -4.40
CA SER A 214 -4.82 2.67 -3.31
C SER A 214 -5.14 1.20 -3.59
N SER A 215 -5.53 0.44 -2.57
CA SER A 215 -5.95 -0.95 -2.73
C SER A 215 -7.02 -1.37 -1.72
N LEU A 216 -7.84 -2.34 -2.09
CA LEU A 216 -8.83 -2.93 -1.21
C LEU A 216 -8.26 -3.96 -0.22
N SER A 217 -6.96 -4.27 -0.30
CA SER A 217 -6.30 -5.33 0.49
C SER A 217 -6.26 -5.07 2.00
N LYS A 218 -6.60 -3.86 2.46
CA LYS A 218 -6.62 -3.52 3.89
C LYS A 218 -8.03 -3.36 4.42
N VAL A 219 -8.97 -3.00 3.57
CA VAL A 219 -10.36 -2.77 3.97
C VAL A 219 -11.21 -4.04 3.87
N PHE A 220 -10.97 -4.88 2.86
CA PHE A 220 -11.68 -6.13 2.65
C PHE A 220 -10.74 -7.34 2.64
N PRO A 221 -11.25 -8.57 2.96
CA PRO A 221 -10.46 -9.80 2.91
C PRO A 221 -10.24 -10.28 1.45
N VAL A 222 -9.64 -9.41 0.64
CA VAL A 222 -9.35 -9.62 -0.80
C VAL A 222 -7.86 -9.46 -1.13
N GLU A 223 -6.99 -9.53 -0.14
CA GLU A 223 -5.55 -9.33 -0.30
C GLU A 223 -4.92 -10.30 -1.31
N HIS A 224 -5.47 -11.50 -1.44
CA HIS A 224 -5.01 -12.51 -2.41
C HIS A 224 -5.58 -12.32 -3.82
N HIS A 225 -6.63 -11.52 -3.98
CA HIS A 225 -7.20 -11.17 -5.28
C HIS A 225 -6.47 -10.00 -5.96
N ARG A 226 -5.61 -9.30 -5.23
CA ARG A 226 -4.75 -8.22 -5.75
C ARG A 226 -5.53 -7.14 -6.47
N ILE A 227 -6.34 -6.37 -5.72
CA ILE A 227 -7.23 -5.33 -6.24
C ILE A 227 -6.74 -3.96 -5.80
N GLY A 228 -6.41 -3.10 -6.75
CA GLY A 228 -5.97 -1.73 -6.51
C GLY A 228 -6.27 -0.81 -7.66
N ILE A 229 -5.98 0.47 -7.44
CA ILE A 229 -6.12 1.54 -8.41
C ILE A 229 -4.85 2.42 -8.39
N ARG A 230 -4.46 2.89 -9.57
CA ARG A 230 -3.47 3.95 -9.75
C ARG A 230 -4.13 5.13 -10.43
N LEU A 231 -3.95 6.29 -9.84
CA LEU A 231 -4.45 7.58 -10.32
C LEU A 231 -3.28 8.48 -10.69
N GLN A 232 -3.39 9.19 -11.82
CA GLN A 232 -2.35 10.06 -12.36
C GLN A 232 -2.97 11.34 -12.94
N ARG A 233 -2.24 12.44 -12.88
CA ARG A 233 -2.62 13.68 -13.57
C ARG A 233 -2.28 13.61 -15.05
N GLU A 234 -1.11 13.08 -15.35
CA GLU A 234 -0.62 12.87 -16.70
C GLU A 234 -0.47 11.38 -16.95
N MET A 235 -0.82 10.96 -18.14
CA MET A 235 -0.73 9.57 -18.54
C MET A 235 0.73 9.21 -18.88
N PHE A 236 1.20 8.10 -18.34
CA PHE A 236 2.49 7.53 -18.68
C PHE A 236 2.29 6.16 -19.34
N GLU A 237 2.87 5.98 -20.51
CA GLU A 237 2.86 4.73 -21.25
C GLU A 237 3.81 3.71 -20.62
N ASP A 238 3.38 3.11 -19.51
CA ASP A 238 4.06 2.00 -18.87
C ASP A 238 3.24 0.70 -18.98
N GLN A 239 3.72 -0.39 -18.40
CA GLN A 239 3.04 -1.69 -18.48
C GLN A 239 1.60 -1.63 -17.92
N ILE A 240 1.36 -0.88 -16.83
CA ILE A 240 0.01 -0.75 -16.26
C ILE A 240 -0.91 -0.06 -17.24
N TYR A 241 -0.45 1.03 -17.88
CA TYR A 241 -1.22 1.73 -18.89
C TYR A 241 -1.59 0.80 -20.05
N VAL A 242 -0.59 0.12 -20.63
CA VAL A 242 -0.81 -0.76 -21.79
C VAL A 242 -1.84 -1.86 -21.51
N VAL A 243 -1.79 -2.53 -20.35
CA VAL A 243 -2.75 -3.59 -20.03
C VAL A 243 -4.15 -3.08 -19.69
N ASN A 244 -4.29 -1.79 -19.37
CA ASN A 244 -5.57 -1.12 -19.10
C ASN A 244 -6.18 -0.45 -20.34
N GLU A 245 -5.43 -0.31 -21.45
CA GLU A 245 -5.97 0.29 -22.67
C GLU A 245 -7.14 -0.49 -23.25
N GLU A 246 -8.11 0.22 -23.79
CA GLU A 246 -9.34 -0.34 -24.35
C GLU A 246 -9.06 -1.41 -25.42
N ASN A 247 -8.00 -1.24 -26.21
CA ASN A 247 -7.61 -2.18 -27.27
C ASN A 247 -6.99 -3.47 -26.75
N TYR A 248 -6.39 -3.48 -25.56
CA TYR A 248 -5.74 -4.63 -24.94
C TYR A 248 -6.60 -5.22 -23.81
N ASN A 249 -6.91 -4.42 -22.80
CA ASN A 249 -7.74 -4.74 -21.65
C ASN A 249 -7.40 -6.10 -20.98
N TYR A 250 -6.12 -6.35 -20.73
CA TYR A 250 -5.61 -7.58 -20.11
C TYR A 250 -5.53 -7.50 -18.58
N ILE A 251 -6.46 -6.78 -17.97
CA ILE A 251 -6.58 -6.73 -16.50
C ILE A 251 -7.19 -8.02 -15.97
N ASN A 252 -7.04 -8.26 -14.65
CA ASN A 252 -7.75 -9.35 -13.98
C ASN A 252 -9.23 -8.99 -13.80
N LEU A 253 -10.08 -9.45 -14.73
CA LEU A 253 -11.49 -9.11 -14.76
C LEU A 253 -12.27 -9.63 -13.54
N LEU A 254 -11.95 -10.85 -13.05
CA LEU A 254 -12.57 -11.36 -11.82
C LEU A 254 -12.26 -10.43 -10.63
N SER A 255 -11.02 -9.99 -10.50
CA SER A 255 -10.62 -9.09 -9.42
C SER A 255 -11.23 -7.69 -9.57
N ALA A 256 -11.35 -7.18 -10.79
CA ALA A 256 -12.02 -5.90 -11.05
C ALA A 256 -13.51 -5.99 -10.70
N HIS A 257 -14.20 -7.04 -11.15
CA HIS A 257 -15.61 -7.29 -10.81
C HIS A 257 -15.80 -7.44 -9.30
N LEU A 258 -15.00 -8.31 -8.65
CA LEU A 258 -15.04 -8.50 -7.20
C LEU A 258 -14.84 -7.16 -6.45
N GLY A 259 -13.88 -6.35 -6.87
CA GLY A 259 -13.63 -5.05 -6.26
C GLY A 259 -14.83 -4.11 -6.37
N ALA A 260 -15.43 -4.00 -7.57
CA ALA A 260 -16.60 -3.17 -7.79
C ALA A 260 -17.79 -3.61 -6.93
N GLU A 261 -18.09 -4.91 -6.89
CA GLU A 261 -19.22 -5.44 -6.12
C GLU A 261 -19.01 -5.34 -4.60
N MET A 262 -17.78 -5.51 -4.10
CA MET A 262 -17.48 -5.26 -2.68
C MET A 262 -17.72 -3.79 -2.32
N MET A 263 -17.25 -2.85 -3.13
CA MET A 263 -17.45 -1.41 -2.90
C MET A 263 -18.92 -0.99 -2.96
N LYS A 264 -19.72 -1.58 -3.86
CA LYS A 264 -21.17 -1.35 -3.92
C LYS A 264 -21.90 -1.92 -2.71
N SER A 265 -21.40 -3.00 -2.14
CA SER A 265 -22.03 -3.70 -1.01
C SER A 265 -21.75 -3.06 0.34
N PHE A 266 -20.62 -2.35 0.49
CA PHE A 266 -20.20 -1.77 1.76
C PHE A 266 -19.73 -0.32 1.58
N PRO A 267 -20.19 0.62 2.42
CA PRO A 267 -19.67 2.00 2.40
C PRO A 267 -18.17 2.03 2.76
N ALA A 268 -17.48 3.07 2.32
CA ALA A 268 -16.03 3.19 2.44
C ALA A 268 -15.53 3.19 3.90
N ASP A 269 -16.38 3.60 4.85
CA ASP A 269 -16.10 3.62 6.28
C ASP A 269 -16.72 2.43 7.04
N TYR A 270 -17.21 1.40 6.34
CA TYR A 270 -17.84 0.24 6.98
C TYR A 270 -16.97 -0.39 8.07
N ILE A 271 -15.72 -0.70 7.73
CA ILE A 271 -14.76 -1.32 8.66
C ILE A 271 -14.43 -0.37 9.82
N TYR A 272 -14.23 0.91 9.54
CA TYR A 272 -13.98 1.90 10.57
C TYR A 272 -15.13 1.96 11.58
N ASN A 273 -16.36 2.12 11.10
CA ASN A 273 -17.54 2.23 11.96
C ASN A 273 -17.77 0.95 12.78
N LYS A 274 -17.56 -0.22 12.18
CA LYS A 274 -17.79 -1.52 12.82
C LYS A 274 -16.79 -1.82 13.93
N TYR A 275 -15.54 -1.41 13.78
CA TYR A 275 -14.45 -1.80 14.67
C TYR A 275 -13.91 -0.68 15.57
N LYS A 276 -14.48 0.52 15.52
CA LYS A 276 -14.00 1.67 16.30
C LYS A 276 -14.05 1.41 17.81
N ASP A 277 -15.14 0.86 18.32
CA ASP A 277 -15.29 0.54 19.77
C ASP A 277 -14.29 -0.55 20.19
N ALA A 278 -13.98 -1.50 19.31
CA ALA A 278 -12.98 -2.52 19.56
C ALA A 278 -11.56 -1.89 19.60
N GLN A 279 -11.25 -0.95 18.70
CA GLN A 279 -9.99 -0.21 18.77
C GLN A 279 -9.86 0.50 20.11
N ASP A 280 -10.87 1.23 20.55
CA ASP A 280 -10.85 1.99 21.80
C ASP A 280 -10.63 1.07 23.01
N TYR A 281 -11.32 -0.08 23.02
CA TYR A 281 -11.14 -1.10 24.06
C TYR A 281 -9.69 -1.63 24.10
N TYR A 282 -9.13 -2.02 22.95
CA TYR A 282 -7.78 -2.60 22.88
C TYR A 282 -6.69 -1.58 23.14
N CYS A 283 -6.83 -0.35 22.66
CA CYS A 283 -5.90 0.74 22.96
C CYS A 283 -5.85 1.00 24.48
N LYS A 284 -7.01 1.05 25.14
CA LYS A 284 -7.08 1.18 26.60
C LYS A 284 -6.46 -0.04 27.31
N LYS A 285 -6.77 -1.26 26.85
CA LYS A 285 -6.26 -2.51 27.44
C LYS A 285 -4.74 -2.60 27.39
N TYR A 286 -4.14 -2.17 26.29
CA TYR A 286 -2.69 -2.24 26.06
C TYR A 286 -1.96 -0.94 26.41
N ASN A 287 -2.66 0.07 26.90
CA ASN A 287 -2.11 1.38 27.26
C ASN A 287 -1.31 2.02 26.08
N VAL A 288 -1.96 2.11 24.92
CA VAL A 288 -1.42 2.70 23.70
C VAL A 288 -2.38 3.76 23.16
N ASP A 289 -1.85 4.72 22.40
CA ASP A 289 -2.65 5.79 21.80
C ASP A 289 -3.48 5.26 20.63
N ILE A 290 -4.64 5.90 20.41
CA ILE A 290 -5.53 5.60 19.28
C ILE A 290 -4.95 6.21 18.00
N SER A 291 -4.88 5.42 16.93
CA SER A 291 -4.56 5.87 15.58
C SER A 291 -5.81 6.26 14.79
N SER A 292 -5.67 7.11 13.77
CA SER A 292 -6.73 7.37 12.79
C SER A 292 -7.13 6.11 12.01
N CYS A 293 -6.19 5.19 11.77
CA CYS A 293 -6.49 3.87 11.22
C CYS A 293 -7.06 2.95 12.31
N VAL A 294 -8.29 2.48 12.10
CA VAL A 294 -9.03 1.70 13.12
C VAL A 294 -8.31 0.43 13.58
N TYR A 295 -7.42 -0.13 12.77
CA TYR A 295 -6.67 -1.34 13.13
C TYR A 295 -5.53 -1.11 14.12
N PHE A 296 -5.10 0.14 14.36
CA PHE A 296 -3.85 0.42 15.03
C PHE A 296 -4.01 1.05 16.40
N GLY A 297 -3.12 0.62 17.31
CA GLY A 297 -2.76 1.34 18.52
C GLY A 297 -1.28 1.68 18.50
N ILE A 298 -0.91 2.87 18.99
CA ILE A 298 0.44 3.42 18.90
C ILE A 298 1.07 3.53 20.28
N ASP A 299 2.10 2.76 20.49
CA ASP A 299 2.91 2.80 21.70
C ASP A 299 3.99 3.88 21.60
N LYS A 300 3.80 4.97 22.32
CA LYS A 300 4.77 6.07 22.45
C LYS A 300 5.69 5.91 23.67
N LEU A 301 5.41 4.94 24.52
CA LEU A 301 6.16 4.69 25.75
C LEU A 301 7.20 3.58 25.62
N ASN A 302 7.36 3.04 24.41
CA ASN A 302 8.27 1.93 24.09
C ASN A 302 8.06 0.65 24.95
N GLN A 303 6.81 0.40 25.39
CA GLN A 303 6.43 -0.80 26.12
C GLN A 303 6.47 -2.06 25.24
N TYR A 304 6.26 -1.86 23.93
CA TYR A 304 6.16 -2.90 22.90
C TYR A 304 7.27 -2.78 21.86
N SER A 305 8.51 -2.58 22.31
CA SER A 305 9.71 -2.35 21.46
C SER A 305 9.95 -3.44 20.42
N THR A 306 9.42 -4.66 20.63
CA THR A 306 9.48 -5.75 19.62
C THR A 306 8.69 -5.43 18.35
N TYR A 307 7.82 -4.43 18.37
CA TYR A 307 7.03 -3.94 17.22
C TYR A 307 7.61 -2.68 16.60
N SER A 308 8.79 -2.25 17.04
CA SER A 308 9.48 -1.09 16.45
C SER A 308 9.73 -1.29 14.95
N ARG A 309 9.52 -0.24 14.20
CA ARG A 309 9.75 -0.18 12.75
C ARG A 309 10.82 0.84 12.36
N GLY A 310 11.64 1.22 13.34
CA GLY A 310 12.75 2.16 13.14
C GLY A 310 12.43 3.61 13.51
N ASN A 311 11.27 3.85 14.11
CA ASN A 311 10.86 5.12 14.70
C ASN A 311 10.82 5.04 16.24
N ASP A 312 10.51 6.18 16.86
CA ASP A 312 10.33 6.31 18.31
C ASP A 312 8.99 5.75 18.81
N THR A 313 8.15 5.23 17.89
CA THR A 313 6.85 4.64 18.19
C THR A 313 6.80 3.18 17.77
N ASN A 314 5.91 2.40 18.40
CA ASN A 314 5.65 1.01 18.02
C ASN A 314 4.18 0.85 17.63
N ARG A 315 3.90 0.28 16.45
CA ARG A 315 2.54 0.07 15.97
C ARG A 315 2.04 -1.33 16.31
N LEU A 316 0.95 -1.42 17.07
CA LEU A 316 0.19 -2.64 17.32
C LEU A 316 -0.98 -2.71 16.34
N CYS A 317 -1.10 -3.79 15.59
CA CYS A 317 -2.23 -4.04 14.69
C CYS A 317 -3.18 -5.08 15.31
N PHE A 318 -4.45 -4.71 15.51
CA PHE A 318 -5.44 -5.54 16.20
C PHE A 318 -6.30 -6.40 15.28
N SER A 319 -6.24 -6.22 13.96
CA SER A 319 -7.15 -6.87 13.01
C SER A 319 -7.20 -8.40 13.14
N ARG A 320 -6.08 -9.05 13.45
CA ARG A 320 -6.03 -10.50 13.63
C ARG A 320 -6.68 -11.00 14.92
N ILE A 321 -6.76 -10.15 15.95
CA ILE A 321 -7.41 -10.49 17.21
C ILE A 321 -8.92 -10.52 17.02
N TRP A 322 -9.45 -9.62 16.21
CA TRP A 322 -10.88 -9.44 16.03
C TRP A 322 -11.55 -10.56 15.24
N ASP A 323 -10.82 -11.21 14.35
CA ASP A 323 -11.35 -12.30 13.54
C ASP A 323 -11.00 -13.71 14.03
N GLY A 324 -10.44 -13.83 15.23
CA GLY A 324 -10.13 -15.10 15.86
C GLY A 324 -8.91 -15.85 15.32
N ARG A 325 -8.24 -15.33 14.29
CA ARG A 325 -7.06 -15.99 13.68
C ARG A 325 -5.90 -16.19 14.66
N MET A 326 -5.90 -15.49 15.78
CA MET A 326 -4.89 -15.65 16.84
C MET A 326 -5.10 -16.91 17.68
N ASN A 327 -6.33 -17.42 17.75
CA ASN A 327 -6.64 -18.64 18.53
C ASN A 327 -6.22 -19.92 17.80
N GLU A 328 -5.86 -19.86 16.52
CA GLU A 328 -5.42 -21.00 15.71
C GLU A 328 -3.89 -21.22 15.79
N CYS A 329 -3.16 -20.33 16.46
CA CYS A 329 -1.70 -20.38 16.61
C CYS A 329 -1.21 -20.71 18.03
N SER A 330 -2.12 -21.13 18.93
CA SER A 330 -1.80 -21.54 20.31
C SER A 330 -1.68 -23.07 20.45
#